data_ebf2f5ef586844de5665413a63b367ec
#
_entry.id   ebf2f5ef586844de5665413a63b367ec
#
_cell.length_a   1.000
_cell.length_b   1.000
_cell.length_c   1.000
_cell.angle_alpha   90.00
_cell.angle_beta   90.00
_cell.angle_gamma   90.00
#
_symmetry.space_group_name_H-M   'P 1'
#
loop_
_entity.id
_entity.type
_entity.pdbx_description
1 polymer ?
#
loop_
_entity_poly.entity_id
_entity_poly.type
_entity_poly.pdbx_seq_one_letter_code
_entity_poly.pdbx_strand_id
1 'polypeptide(L)'
;MNKAMQSKKLFEKCYSFTRADEVKKAGIYPYFNPIEDSEGPEVHMNGKKVVMAGSNNYLGLTSHPKVKEAAISAINKYGTSCSGSRYLTGTIDLHNELEAKLAKFVGKEAALLFSTGYQAGQGVIAPLMGRHDYIISDRDNHASIQTSNMLAKGTFGTEILRYHHNDMEDLEKRLIQVKDKDGAKFIVTDGVFSTFGDIPDLPKIVELAKKYGAQTLVDDAHAFGVIGKGGRGTASEFGLDNDVDLIICTFSKTLASLGGFVA
;
A
#
# COMPACT_ATOMS: atom_id res chain seq x y z
N MET A 1 -13.67 10.03 40.88
CA MET A 1 -13.30 8.89 40.04
C MET A 1 -14.04 7.65 40.50
N ASN A 2 -14.93 7.17 39.65
CA ASN A 2 -15.90 6.14 40.00
C ASN A 2 -15.21 4.78 40.18
N LYS A 3 -15.38 4.12 41.33
CA LYS A 3 -14.87 2.78 41.68
C LYS A 3 -15.39 1.62 40.77
N ALA A 4 -16.12 1.93 39.71
CA ALA A 4 -16.75 0.95 38.82
C ALA A 4 -15.91 0.54 37.60
N MET A 5 -14.74 1.11 37.40
CA MET A 5 -13.79 0.66 36.37
C MET A 5 -12.69 -0.19 36.99
N GLN A 6 -13.04 -1.40 37.47
CA GLN A 6 -12.03 -2.48 37.50
C GLN A 6 -11.56 -2.66 36.07
N SER A 7 -10.34 -2.21 35.79
CA SER A 7 -9.79 -2.29 34.43
C SER A 7 -9.73 -3.75 34.03
N LYS A 8 -10.44 -4.09 32.96
CA LYS A 8 -10.26 -5.42 32.35
C LYS A 8 -8.83 -5.50 31.84
N LYS A 9 -8.12 -6.57 32.12
CA LYS A 9 -6.69 -6.79 31.72
C LYS A 9 -6.39 -6.40 30.29
N LEU A 10 -7.34 -6.61 29.37
CA LEU A 10 -7.21 -6.21 27.96
C LEU A 10 -6.93 -4.71 27.78
N PHE A 11 -7.52 -3.86 28.60
CA PHE A 11 -7.44 -2.41 28.47
C PHE A 11 -6.40 -1.76 29.38
N GLU A 12 -5.78 -2.51 30.30
CA GLU A 12 -4.74 -1.97 31.21
C GLU A 12 -3.61 -1.29 30.45
N LYS A 13 -3.13 -1.90 29.34
CA LYS A 13 -2.11 -1.32 28.46
C LYS A 13 -2.52 0.02 27.82
N CYS A 14 -3.82 0.24 27.60
CA CYS A 14 -4.33 1.51 27.04
C CYS A 14 -4.32 2.60 28.12
N TYR A 15 -4.68 2.26 29.34
CA TYR A 15 -4.67 3.22 30.47
C TYR A 15 -3.27 3.53 30.97
N SER A 16 -2.33 2.57 30.87
CA SER A 16 -0.93 2.77 31.25
C SER A 16 -0.08 3.45 30.17
N PHE A 17 -0.62 3.66 28.96
CA PHE A 17 0.09 4.34 27.86
C PHE A 17 0.01 5.86 28.05
N THR A 18 1.07 6.44 28.64
CA THR A 18 1.15 7.86 28.99
C THR A 18 2.01 8.69 28.03
N ARG A 19 2.74 8.02 27.11
CA ARG A 19 3.72 8.72 26.24
C ARG A 19 3.11 9.84 25.41
N ALA A 20 1.89 9.68 24.90
CA ALA A 20 1.20 10.72 24.15
C ALA A 20 0.89 11.94 25.03
N ASP A 21 0.51 11.72 26.29
CA ASP A 21 0.21 12.81 27.23
C ASP A 21 1.48 13.55 27.68
N GLU A 22 2.59 12.82 27.82
CA GLU A 22 3.92 13.40 28.12
C GLU A 22 4.37 14.34 27.00
N VAL A 23 4.26 13.88 25.73
CA VAL A 23 4.63 14.67 24.54
C VAL A 23 3.70 15.88 24.37
N LYS A 24 2.38 15.73 24.65
CA LYS A 24 1.43 16.85 24.67
C LYS A 24 1.79 17.88 25.75
N LYS A 25 2.11 17.45 26.96
CA LYS A 25 2.53 18.34 28.06
C LYS A 25 3.82 19.09 27.72
N ALA A 26 4.72 18.44 26.97
CA ALA A 26 5.96 19.07 26.49
C ALA A 26 5.73 20.04 25.31
N GLY A 27 4.53 20.16 24.78
CA GLY A 27 4.20 21.05 23.66
C GLY A 27 4.75 20.61 22.29
N ILE A 28 5.21 19.36 22.18
CA ILE A 28 5.85 18.83 20.96
C ILE A 28 5.05 17.69 20.33
N TYR A 29 3.73 17.67 20.52
CA TYR A 29 2.83 16.67 19.93
C TYR A 29 2.36 17.13 18.55
N PRO A 30 2.90 16.58 17.44
CA PRO A 30 2.62 17.08 16.09
C PRO A 30 1.44 16.37 15.41
N TYR A 31 0.79 15.42 16.10
CA TYR A 31 -0.20 14.52 15.48
C TYR A 31 -1.64 15.02 15.65
N PHE A 32 -2.51 14.58 14.73
CA PHE A 32 -3.96 14.82 14.76
C PHE A 32 -4.37 16.31 14.77
N ASN A 33 -3.53 17.17 14.16
CA ASN A 33 -3.92 18.55 13.93
C ASN A 33 -4.96 18.62 12.80
N PRO A 34 -6.14 19.19 13.02
CA PRO A 34 -7.16 19.26 11.97
C PRO A 34 -6.77 20.27 10.91
N ILE A 35 -7.01 19.90 9.66
CA ILE A 35 -6.95 20.79 8.51
C ILE A 35 -8.35 21.35 8.31
N GLU A 36 -8.51 22.68 8.30
CA GLU A 36 -9.78 23.37 8.22
C GLU A 36 -10.26 23.54 6.79
N ASP A 37 -9.32 23.58 5.83
CA ASP A 37 -9.58 23.61 4.39
C ASP A 37 -8.45 22.91 3.61
N SER A 38 -8.67 22.63 2.34
CA SER A 38 -7.72 21.91 1.51
C SER A 38 -7.75 22.40 0.05
N GLU A 39 -7.44 23.68 -0.16
CA GLU A 39 -7.30 24.25 -1.50
C GLU A 39 -5.83 24.51 -1.85
N GLY A 40 -5.23 23.55 -2.59
CA GLY A 40 -3.84 23.65 -3.04
C GLY A 40 -2.79 23.35 -1.96
N PRO A 41 -1.58 23.91 -2.06
CA PRO A 41 -0.48 23.63 -1.13
C PRO A 41 -0.57 24.43 0.18
N GLU A 42 -1.43 25.41 0.27
CA GLU A 42 -1.66 26.21 1.47
C GLU A 42 -2.97 25.80 2.13
N VAL A 43 -2.94 25.56 3.44
CA VAL A 43 -4.09 25.12 4.22
C VAL A 43 -4.21 25.97 5.49
N HIS A 44 -5.42 26.02 6.08
CA HIS A 44 -5.60 26.56 7.42
C HIS A 44 -5.54 25.43 8.44
N MET A 45 -4.76 25.66 9.50
CA MET A 45 -4.56 24.74 10.60
C MET A 45 -4.45 25.50 11.90
N ASN A 46 -5.34 25.24 12.87
CA ASN A 46 -5.41 25.99 14.14
C ASN A 46 -5.56 27.51 13.91
N GLY A 47 -6.38 27.92 12.94
CA GLY A 47 -6.63 29.32 12.58
C GLY A 47 -5.44 30.03 11.92
N LYS A 48 -4.40 29.31 11.50
CA LYS A 48 -3.24 29.87 10.82
C LYS A 48 -3.09 29.27 9.42
N LYS A 49 -2.73 30.12 8.47
CA LYS A 49 -2.36 29.69 7.12
C LYS A 49 -0.97 29.11 7.13
N VAL A 50 -0.81 27.86 6.66
CA VAL A 50 0.46 27.13 6.63
C VAL A 50 0.66 26.44 5.29
N VAL A 51 1.92 26.17 4.93
CA VAL A 51 2.27 25.38 3.76
C VAL A 51 2.22 23.90 4.10
N MET A 52 1.40 23.13 3.38
CA MET A 52 1.25 21.69 3.54
C MET A 52 2.37 20.96 2.78
N ALA A 53 3.53 20.77 3.43
CA ALA A 53 4.64 20.00 2.88
C ALA A 53 4.58 18.49 3.18
N GLY A 54 3.65 18.07 4.05
CA GLY A 54 3.52 16.68 4.51
C GLY A 54 2.47 15.84 3.80
N SER A 55 1.83 16.36 2.75
CA SER A 55 0.78 15.64 2.03
C SER A 55 1.37 14.69 0.98
N ASN A 56 0.73 13.52 0.82
CA ASN A 56 1.00 12.58 -0.28
C ASN A 56 0.18 12.91 -1.56
N ASN A 57 -0.35 14.10 -1.67
CA ASN A 57 -1.09 14.59 -2.85
C ASN A 57 -0.11 14.97 -3.99
N TYR A 58 0.63 13.99 -4.48
CA TYR A 58 1.79 14.20 -5.36
C TYR A 58 1.49 14.98 -6.64
N LEU A 59 0.31 14.81 -7.22
CA LEU A 59 -0.12 15.53 -8.43
C LEU A 59 -1.10 16.69 -8.16
N GLY A 60 -1.36 17.02 -6.89
CA GLY A 60 -2.27 18.12 -6.53
C GLY A 60 -3.73 17.89 -6.92
N LEU A 61 -4.17 16.65 -7.04
CA LEU A 61 -5.49 16.31 -7.59
C LEU A 61 -6.65 16.45 -6.60
N THR A 62 -6.40 16.56 -5.29
CA THR A 62 -7.46 16.63 -4.27
C THR A 62 -8.45 17.78 -4.49
N SER A 63 -7.99 18.92 -4.99
CA SER A 63 -8.82 20.11 -5.27
C SER A 63 -9.09 20.32 -6.76
N HIS A 64 -8.61 19.43 -7.64
CA HIS A 64 -8.73 19.60 -9.09
C HIS A 64 -10.20 19.58 -9.55
N PRO A 65 -10.68 20.60 -10.31
CA PRO A 65 -12.09 20.74 -10.65
C PRO A 65 -12.69 19.50 -11.33
N LYS A 66 -11.99 18.92 -12.31
CA LYS A 66 -12.46 17.73 -13.04
C LYS A 66 -12.60 16.51 -12.11
N VAL A 67 -11.75 16.37 -11.09
CA VAL A 67 -11.85 15.27 -10.12
C VAL A 67 -13.06 15.44 -9.22
N LYS A 68 -13.28 16.67 -8.71
CA LYS A 68 -14.48 17.02 -7.93
C LYS A 68 -15.76 16.79 -8.74
N GLU A 69 -15.79 17.25 -9.98
CA GLU A 69 -16.94 17.12 -10.88
C GLU A 69 -17.28 15.66 -11.20
N ALA A 70 -16.26 14.82 -11.46
CA ALA A 70 -16.43 13.38 -11.65
C ALA A 70 -17.00 12.68 -10.41
N ALA A 71 -16.54 13.06 -9.22
CA ALA A 71 -17.06 12.52 -7.96
C ALA A 71 -18.53 12.90 -7.75
N ILE A 72 -18.90 14.17 -7.98
CA ILE A 72 -20.29 14.65 -7.88
C ILE A 72 -21.18 13.92 -8.89
N SER A 73 -20.72 13.76 -10.12
CA SER A 73 -21.45 13.04 -11.18
C SER A 73 -21.67 11.56 -10.80
N ALA A 74 -20.66 10.92 -10.23
CA ALA A 74 -20.80 9.54 -9.75
C ALA A 74 -21.81 9.41 -8.59
N ILE A 75 -21.80 10.35 -7.64
CA ILE A 75 -22.77 10.39 -6.55
C ILE A 75 -24.20 10.55 -7.10
N ASN A 76 -24.38 11.45 -8.06
CA ASN A 76 -25.69 11.68 -8.68
C ASN A 76 -26.21 10.45 -9.43
N LYS A 77 -25.32 9.68 -10.06
CA LYS A 77 -25.70 8.48 -10.84
C LYS A 77 -25.89 7.23 -9.98
N TYR A 78 -25.02 6.99 -8.99
CA TYR A 78 -24.96 5.73 -8.26
C TYR A 78 -25.29 5.85 -6.77
N GLY A 79 -25.44 7.06 -6.24
CA GLY A 79 -25.56 7.29 -4.80
C GLY A 79 -24.18 7.27 -4.11
N THR A 80 -24.21 7.14 -2.79
CA THR A 80 -22.99 7.22 -1.95
C THR A 80 -22.29 5.89 -1.73
N SER A 81 -22.93 4.76 -2.10
CA SER A 81 -22.40 3.41 -1.88
C SER A 81 -23.07 2.41 -2.80
N CYS A 82 -22.34 1.34 -3.13
CA CYS A 82 -22.89 0.18 -3.83
C CYS A 82 -23.70 -0.74 -2.89
N SER A 83 -23.59 -0.57 -1.58
CA SER A 83 -24.28 -1.35 -0.53
C SER A 83 -24.28 -2.86 -0.75
N GLY A 84 -23.22 -3.39 -1.35
CA GLY A 84 -23.07 -4.79 -1.67
C GLY A 84 -21.61 -5.20 -1.89
N SER A 85 -21.36 -6.49 -1.73
CA SER A 85 -20.08 -7.10 -2.09
C SER A 85 -19.87 -7.06 -3.61
N ARG A 86 -18.64 -6.76 -4.07
CA ARG A 86 -18.25 -6.85 -5.48
C ARG A 86 -18.63 -8.20 -6.11
N TYR A 87 -18.51 -9.26 -5.35
CA TYR A 87 -18.81 -10.63 -5.78
C TYR A 87 -20.30 -10.89 -6.05
N LEU A 88 -21.19 -10.17 -5.36
CA LEU A 88 -22.65 -10.40 -5.47
C LEU A 88 -23.34 -9.24 -6.20
N THR A 89 -23.64 -8.16 -5.52
CA THR A 89 -24.52 -7.07 -6.00
C THR A 89 -23.85 -5.69 -6.02
N GLY A 90 -22.59 -5.58 -5.59
CA GLY A 90 -21.88 -4.31 -5.43
C GLY A 90 -20.94 -3.95 -6.59
N THR A 91 -20.94 -4.68 -7.70
CA THR A 91 -20.19 -4.31 -8.90
C THR A 91 -21.02 -3.37 -9.77
N ILE A 92 -20.48 -2.18 -10.05
CA ILE A 92 -21.04 -1.22 -10.99
C ILE A 92 -20.10 -1.07 -12.20
N ASP A 93 -20.60 -0.51 -13.29
CA ASP A 93 -19.86 -0.31 -14.56
C ASP A 93 -18.54 0.47 -14.36
N LEU A 94 -18.52 1.48 -13.46
CA LEU A 94 -17.29 2.22 -13.13
C LEU A 94 -16.16 1.33 -12.58
N HIS A 95 -16.47 0.27 -11.86
CA HIS A 95 -15.44 -0.67 -11.40
C HIS A 95 -14.74 -1.34 -12.59
N ASN A 96 -15.52 -1.90 -13.51
CA ASN A 96 -14.99 -2.63 -14.67
C ASN A 96 -14.20 -1.67 -15.59
N GLU A 97 -14.72 -0.46 -15.80
CA GLU A 97 -14.04 0.57 -16.58
C GLU A 97 -12.70 0.98 -15.96
N LEU A 98 -12.66 1.19 -14.64
CA LEU A 98 -11.45 1.58 -13.94
C LEU A 98 -10.43 0.44 -13.93
N GLU A 99 -10.84 -0.80 -13.67
CA GLU A 99 -9.97 -1.99 -13.73
C GLU A 99 -9.32 -2.11 -15.11
N ALA A 100 -10.07 -2.00 -16.19
CA ALA A 100 -9.54 -2.03 -17.54
C ALA A 100 -8.54 -0.90 -17.84
N LYS A 101 -8.83 0.31 -17.36
CA LYS A 101 -7.94 1.48 -17.53
C LYS A 101 -6.65 1.31 -16.74
N LEU A 102 -6.72 0.82 -15.50
CA LEU A 102 -5.55 0.60 -14.65
C LEU A 102 -4.65 -0.50 -15.22
N ALA A 103 -5.22 -1.64 -15.61
CA ALA A 103 -4.47 -2.72 -16.25
C ALA A 103 -3.71 -2.22 -17.48
N LYS A 104 -4.41 -1.53 -18.37
CA LYS A 104 -3.79 -0.91 -19.55
C LYS A 104 -2.71 0.10 -19.21
N PHE A 105 -2.92 0.93 -18.18
CA PHE A 105 -1.97 1.98 -17.79
C PHE A 105 -0.66 1.39 -17.27
N VAL A 106 -0.72 0.36 -16.43
CA VAL A 106 0.48 -0.28 -15.87
C VAL A 106 1.02 -1.42 -16.77
N GLY A 107 0.40 -1.69 -17.92
CA GLY A 107 0.85 -2.70 -18.88
C GLY A 107 0.62 -4.14 -18.43
N LYS A 108 -0.47 -4.39 -17.68
CA LYS A 108 -0.86 -5.73 -17.21
C LYS A 108 -2.11 -6.23 -17.92
N GLU A 109 -2.33 -7.55 -17.86
CA GLU A 109 -3.48 -8.22 -18.49
C GLU A 109 -4.81 -7.81 -17.84
N ALA A 110 -4.82 -7.71 -16.51
CA ALA A 110 -6.01 -7.39 -15.73
C ALA A 110 -5.67 -6.58 -14.49
N ALA A 111 -6.68 -5.97 -13.87
CA ALA A 111 -6.58 -5.37 -12.57
C ALA A 111 -7.82 -5.68 -11.73
N LEU A 112 -7.68 -5.66 -10.42
CA LEU A 112 -8.77 -5.83 -9.46
C LEU A 112 -8.73 -4.70 -8.43
N LEU A 113 -9.90 -4.08 -8.19
CA LEU A 113 -10.06 -2.98 -7.24
C LEU A 113 -10.34 -3.47 -5.82
N PHE A 114 -9.82 -2.69 -4.87
CA PHE A 114 -10.05 -2.84 -3.43
C PHE A 114 -10.46 -1.50 -2.82
N SER A 115 -11.12 -1.54 -1.66
CA SER A 115 -11.55 -0.32 -0.95
C SER A 115 -10.38 0.50 -0.40
N THR A 116 -9.22 -0.10 -0.20
CA THR A 116 -7.98 0.58 0.20
C THR A 116 -6.75 -0.14 -0.34
N GLY A 117 -5.61 0.57 -0.49
CA GLY A 117 -4.33 -0.09 -0.80
C GLY A 117 -3.90 -1.10 0.26
N TYR A 118 -4.25 -0.85 1.53
CA TYR A 118 -4.00 -1.80 2.62
C TYR A 118 -4.71 -3.14 2.37
N GLN A 119 -5.98 -3.10 1.97
CA GLN A 119 -6.75 -4.31 1.61
C GLN A 119 -6.25 -4.97 0.34
N ALA A 120 -5.72 -4.21 -0.63
CA ALA A 120 -5.11 -4.78 -1.83
C ALA A 120 -3.94 -5.69 -1.45
N GLY A 121 -3.03 -5.25 -0.58
CA GLY A 121 -1.94 -6.08 -0.08
C GLY A 121 -2.43 -7.35 0.63
N GLN A 122 -3.41 -7.23 1.53
CA GLN A 122 -3.98 -8.38 2.24
C GLN A 122 -4.73 -9.34 1.32
N GLY A 123 -5.50 -8.80 0.38
CA GLY A 123 -6.33 -9.59 -0.54
C GLY A 123 -5.54 -10.26 -1.66
N VAL A 124 -4.25 -9.92 -1.81
CA VAL A 124 -3.36 -10.52 -2.81
C VAL A 124 -2.33 -11.44 -2.14
N ILE A 125 -1.53 -10.93 -1.21
CA ILE A 125 -0.40 -11.67 -0.66
C ILE A 125 -0.89 -12.92 0.09
N ALA A 126 -1.84 -12.76 1.02
CA ALA A 126 -2.25 -13.88 1.85
C ALA A 126 -2.97 -15.00 1.07
N PRO A 127 -3.95 -14.72 0.17
CA PRO A 127 -4.64 -15.77 -0.57
C PRO A 127 -3.80 -16.51 -1.61
N LEU A 128 -2.74 -15.88 -2.11
CA LEU A 128 -1.84 -16.54 -3.08
C LEU A 128 -0.89 -17.54 -2.43
N MET A 129 -0.73 -17.46 -1.11
CA MET A 129 0.25 -18.26 -0.39
C MET A 129 -0.39 -19.43 0.35
N GLY A 130 0.33 -20.52 0.44
CA GLY A 130 -0.09 -21.73 1.14
C GLY A 130 0.95 -22.25 2.12
N ARG A 131 0.66 -23.43 2.68
CA ARG A 131 1.64 -24.16 3.50
C ARG A 131 2.80 -24.59 2.60
N HIS A 132 4.01 -24.42 3.08
CA HIS A 132 5.27 -24.69 2.36
C HIS A 132 5.67 -23.66 1.32
N ASP A 133 4.90 -22.58 1.14
CA ASP A 133 5.32 -21.45 0.34
C ASP A 133 6.18 -20.47 1.14
N TYR A 134 6.95 -19.65 0.44
CA TYR A 134 7.94 -18.76 1.00
C TYR A 134 7.72 -17.32 0.52
N ILE A 135 7.52 -16.40 1.47
CA ILE A 135 7.56 -14.96 1.20
C ILE A 135 8.95 -14.46 1.54
N ILE A 136 9.64 -13.87 0.55
CA ILE A 136 10.93 -13.22 0.72
C ILE A 136 10.70 -11.71 0.68
N SER A 137 10.77 -11.05 1.84
CA SER A 137 10.31 -9.68 2.03
C SER A 137 11.42 -8.76 2.50
N ASP A 138 11.53 -7.58 1.87
CA ASP A 138 12.36 -6.52 2.43
C ASP A 138 11.86 -6.18 3.84
N ARG A 139 12.79 -6.02 4.79
CA ARG A 139 12.44 -5.78 6.20
C ARG A 139 11.79 -4.42 6.42
N ASP A 140 12.05 -3.44 5.55
CA ASP A 140 11.57 -2.07 5.66
C ASP A 140 10.34 -1.79 4.79
N ASN A 141 9.75 -2.84 4.17
CA ASN A 141 8.47 -2.76 3.49
C ASN A 141 7.39 -2.15 4.39
N HIS A 142 6.47 -1.43 3.77
CA HIS A 142 5.35 -0.78 4.44
C HIS A 142 4.56 -1.73 5.36
N ALA A 143 3.96 -1.18 6.42
CA ALA A 143 3.21 -1.94 7.42
C ALA A 143 2.06 -2.79 6.84
N SER A 144 1.44 -2.37 5.71
CA SER A 144 0.43 -3.18 4.99
C SER A 144 1.00 -4.49 4.49
N ILE A 145 2.20 -4.47 3.90
CA ILE A 145 2.91 -5.67 3.43
C ILE A 145 3.29 -6.56 4.61
N GLN A 146 3.87 -5.97 5.67
CA GLN A 146 4.24 -6.73 6.87
C GLN A 146 3.03 -7.44 7.49
N THR A 147 1.88 -6.76 7.55
CA THR A 147 0.64 -7.35 8.08
C THR A 147 0.11 -8.44 7.15
N SER A 148 0.17 -8.24 5.83
CA SER A 148 -0.24 -9.24 4.84
C SER A 148 0.62 -10.50 4.92
N ASN A 149 1.92 -10.35 5.09
CA ASN A 149 2.85 -11.46 5.32
C ASN A 149 2.50 -12.23 6.61
N MET A 150 2.20 -11.50 7.69
CA MET A 150 1.81 -12.13 8.96
C MET A 150 0.46 -12.84 8.85
N LEU A 151 -0.48 -12.32 8.06
CA LEU A 151 -1.75 -12.97 7.76
C LEU A 151 -1.53 -14.29 7.00
N ALA A 152 -0.69 -14.28 5.96
CA ALA A 152 -0.31 -15.48 5.22
C ALA A 152 0.31 -16.55 6.15
N LYS A 153 1.25 -16.14 7.00
CA LYS A 153 1.88 -17.02 7.98
C LYS A 153 0.87 -17.60 8.98
N GLY A 154 0.02 -16.75 9.55
CA GLY A 154 -0.92 -17.17 10.62
C GLY A 154 -2.07 -18.03 10.10
N THR A 155 -2.55 -17.75 8.87
CA THR A 155 -3.71 -18.43 8.30
C THR A 155 -3.32 -19.68 7.52
N PHE A 156 -2.27 -19.58 6.71
CA PHE A 156 -1.92 -20.63 5.74
C PHE A 156 -0.61 -21.36 6.07
N GLY A 157 0.15 -20.90 7.07
CA GLY A 157 1.41 -21.53 7.49
C GLY A 157 2.59 -21.20 6.55
N THR A 158 2.50 -20.13 5.78
CA THR A 158 3.56 -19.65 4.91
C THR A 158 4.80 -19.26 5.70
N GLU A 159 5.99 -19.58 5.21
CA GLU A 159 7.26 -19.16 5.81
C GLU A 159 7.66 -17.77 5.31
N ILE A 160 8.11 -16.89 6.23
CA ILE A 160 8.55 -15.53 5.90
C ILE A 160 10.05 -15.44 6.12
N LEU A 161 10.78 -15.12 5.06
CA LEU A 161 12.21 -14.84 5.05
C LEU A 161 12.41 -13.35 4.82
N ARG A 162 12.96 -12.64 5.81
CA ARG A 162 13.26 -11.21 5.67
C ARG A 162 14.70 -11.01 5.27
N TYR A 163 14.94 -10.14 4.29
CA TYR A 163 16.27 -9.68 3.93
C TYR A 163 16.48 -8.22 4.37
N HIS A 164 17.73 -7.83 4.56
CA HIS A 164 18.08 -6.46 4.92
C HIS A 164 17.68 -5.50 3.81
N HIS A 165 17.27 -4.29 4.22
CA HIS A 165 16.75 -3.30 3.32
C HIS A 165 17.68 -3.06 2.12
N ASN A 166 17.11 -3.26 0.91
CA ASN A 166 17.76 -3.09 -0.39
C ASN A 166 19.12 -3.82 -0.53
N ASP A 167 19.33 -4.90 0.24
CA ASP A 167 20.54 -5.74 0.23
C ASP A 167 20.34 -6.97 -0.66
N MET A 168 20.84 -6.90 -1.88
CA MET A 168 20.69 -7.96 -2.87
C MET A 168 21.50 -9.22 -2.55
N GLU A 169 22.59 -9.09 -1.81
CA GLU A 169 23.34 -10.27 -1.35
C GLU A 169 22.56 -11.04 -0.28
N ASP A 170 21.92 -10.31 0.66
CA ASP A 170 21.08 -10.94 1.67
C ASP A 170 19.79 -11.51 1.05
N LEU A 171 19.19 -10.84 0.05
CA LEU A 171 18.08 -11.38 -0.74
C LEU A 171 18.48 -12.72 -1.38
N GLU A 172 19.64 -12.78 -2.07
CA GLU A 172 20.12 -14.02 -2.69
C GLU A 172 20.37 -15.11 -1.66
N LYS A 173 20.95 -14.80 -0.50
CA LYS A 173 21.11 -15.75 0.62
C LYS A 173 19.78 -16.34 1.07
N ARG A 174 18.69 -15.52 1.13
CA ARG A 174 17.35 -16.04 1.47
C ARG A 174 16.79 -16.95 0.40
N LEU A 175 16.96 -16.61 -0.87
CA LEU A 175 16.54 -17.45 -1.99
C LEU A 175 17.30 -18.79 -2.02
N ILE A 176 18.60 -18.80 -1.74
CA ILE A 176 19.41 -20.02 -1.63
C ILE A 176 18.90 -20.93 -0.52
N GLN A 177 18.44 -20.42 0.61
CA GLN A 177 17.89 -21.22 1.72
C GLN A 177 16.68 -22.07 1.30
N VAL A 178 15.96 -21.64 0.26
CA VAL A 178 14.72 -22.28 -0.19
C VAL A 178 14.76 -22.76 -1.64
N LYS A 179 15.92 -22.67 -2.32
CA LYS A 179 16.02 -23.00 -3.76
C LYS A 179 15.60 -24.42 -4.10
N ASP A 180 15.95 -25.39 -3.25
CA ASP A 180 15.70 -26.82 -3.45
C ASP A 180 14.44 -27.30 -2.71
N LYS A 181 13.68 -26.39 -2.14
CA LYS A 181 12.42 -26.72 -1.44
C LYS A 181 11.25 -26.61 -2.40
N ASP A 182 10.30 -27.53 -2.24
CA ASP A 182 9.00 -27.43 -2.89
C ASP A 182 8.24 -26.21 -2.34
N GLY A 183 7.36 -25.66 -3.15
CA GLY A 183 6.56 -24.50 -2.82
C GLY A 183 6.93 -23.22 -3.60
N ALA A 184 5.98 -22.33 -3.69
CA ALA A 184 6.12 -21.05 -4.36
C ALA A 184 7.08 -20.13 -3.57
N LYS A 185 7.81 -19.30 -4.30
CA LYS A 185 8.70 -18.28 -3.75
C LYS A 185 8.23 -16.93 -4.24
N PHE A 186 7.90 -16.04 -3.31
CA PHE A 186 7.29 -14.77 -3.61
C PHE A 186 8.11 -13.63 -3.02
N ILE A 187 8.78 -12.85 -3.86
CA ILE A 187 9.55 -11.67 -3.46
C ILE A 187 8.61 -10.49 -3.41
N VAL A 188 8.57 -9.80 -2.26
CA VAL A 188 7.70 -8.65 -2.04
C VAL A 188 8.54 -7.44 -1.61
N THR A 189 8.40 -6.33 -2.32
CA THR A 189 9.12 -5.08 -2.06
C THR A 189 8.25 -3.85 -2.31
N ASP A 190 8.50 -2.74 -1.59
CA ASP A 190 8.01 -1.43 -1.97
C ASP A 190 8.74 -0.95 -3.24
N GLY A 191 8.06 -0.25 -4.13
CA GLY A 191 8.64 0.36 -5.32
C GLY A 191 9.37 1.67 -5.01
N VAL A 192 8.81 2.46 -4.09
CA VAL A 192 9.46 3.61 -3.43
C VAL A 192 9.18 3.50 -1.94
N PHE A 193 10.23 3.43 -1.13
CA PHE A 193 10.10 3.30 0.31
C PHE A 193 9.69 4.63 0.96
N SER A 194 8.58 4.62 1.67
CA SER A 194 7.92 5.83 2.18
C SER A 194 8.78 6.65 3.16
N THR A 195 9.62 5.99 3.93
CA THR A 195 10.40 6.64 5.00
C THR A 195 11.65 7.33 4.47
N PHE A 196 12.32 6.72 3.51
CA PHE A 196 13.62 7.18 2.99
C PHE A 196 13.52 7.78 1.59
N GLY A 197 12.47 7.43 0.83
CA GLY A 197 12.28 7.87 -0.56
C GLY A 197 13.19 7.19 -1.56
N ASP A 198 13.88 6.14 -1.16
CA ASP A 198 14.73 5.34 -2.02
C ASP A 198 13.93 4.31 -2.84
N ILE A 199 14.55 3.84 -3.90
CA ILE A 199 14.00 2.87 -4.85
C ILE A 199 14.79 1.57 -4.72
N PRO A 200 14.15 0.38 -4.74
CA PRO A 200 14.86 -0.89 -4.70
C PRO A 200 15.71 -1.11 -5.96
N ASP A 201 16.77 -1.89 -5.85
CA ASP A 201 17.46 -2.42 -7.03
C ASP A 201 16.58 -3.45 -7.74
N LEU A 202 15.47 -2.95 -8.34
CA LEU A 202 14.49 -3.79 -9.00
C LEU A 202 15.06 -4.64 -10.13
N PRO A 203 16.02 -4.15 -10.95
CA PRO A 203 16.68 -4.99 -11.95
C PRO A 203 17.33 -6.22 -11.33
N LYS A 204 18.03 -6.08 -10.21
CA LYS A 204 18.67 -7.20 -9.53
C LYS A 204 17.67 -8.13 -8.85
N ILE A 205 16.60 -7.58 -8.29
CA ILE A 205 15.48 -8.38 -7.73
C ILE A 205 14.88 -9.28 -8.82
N VAL A 206 14.60 -8.74 -10.00
CA VAL A 206 14.03 -9.48 -11.13
C VAL A 206 15.01 -10.53 -11.64
N GLU A 207 16.31 -10.20 -11.76
CA GLU A 207 17.35 -11.17 -12.11
C GLU A 207 17.35 -12.36 -11.15
N LEU A 208 17.36 -12.10 -9.85
CA LEU A 208 17.34 -13.12 -8.81
C LEU A 208 16.02 -13.91 -8.80
N ALA A 209 14.88 -13.25 -9.01
CA ALA A 209 13.60 -13.92 -9.13
C ALA A 209 13.60 -14.95 -10.25
N LYS A 210 14.06 -14.57 -11.45
CA LYS A 210 14.22 -15.49 -12.60
C LYS A 210 15.19 -16.63 -12.31
N LYS A 211 16.32 -16.33 -11.68
CA LYS A 211 17.38 -17.32 -11.35
C LYS A 211 16.87 -18.41 -10.40
N TYR A 212 16.02 -18.04 -9.44
CA TYR A 212 15.54 -18.94 -8.38
C TYR A 212 14.09 -19.38 -8.54
N GLY A 213 13.42 -19.01 -9.65
CA GLY A 213 12.03 -19.37 -9.93
C GLY A 213 11.05 -18.75 -8.94
N ALA A 214 11.29 -17.50 -8.52
CA ALA A 214 10.42 -16.74 -7.66
C ALA A 214 9.52 -15.79 -8.48
N GLN A 215 8.32 -15.50 -7.97
CA GLN A 215 7.45 -14.43 -8.46
C GLN A 215 7.71 -13.14 -7.69
N THR A 216 7.30 -12.02 -8.26
CA THR A 216 7.57 -10.68 -7.72
C THR A 216 6.28 -9.88 -7.52
N LEU A 217 6.21 -9.14 -6.41
CA LEU A 217 5.20 -8.12 -6.17
C LEU A 217 5.88 -6.81 -5.77
N VAL A 218 5.49 -5.73 -6.43
CA VAL A 218 5.95 -4.37 -6.14
C VAL A 218 4.78 -3.53 -5.62
N ASP A 219 4.95 -2.91 -4.46
CA ASP A 219 4.02 -1.91 -3.93
C ASP A 219 4.40 -0.52 -4.45
N ASP A 220 3.68 -0.07 -5.47
CA ASP A 220 3.89 1.21 -6.14
C ASP A 220 3.08 2.36 -5.51
N ALA A 221 2.67 2.26 -4.25
CA ALA A 221 1.87 3.28 -3.58
C ALA A 221 2.50 4.69 -3.60
N HIS A 222 3.82 4.80 -3.63
CA HIS A 222 4.57 6.04 -3.73
C HIS A 222 5.18 6.30 -5.12
N ALA A 223 5.15 5.31 -6.01
CA ALA A 223 5.73 5.37 -7.34
C ALA A 223 4.70 5.69 -8.43
N PHE A 224 3.50 5.10 -8.33
CA PHE A 224 2.42 5.25 -9.29
C PHE A 224 2.02 6.72 -9.48
N GLY A 225 2.02 7.18 -10.72
CA GLY A 225 1.76 8.56 -11.10
C GLY A 225 2.96 9.51 -10.89
N VAL A 226 4.09 9.04 -10.34
CA VAL A 226 5.25 9.86 -9.95
C VAL A 226 6.49 9.51 -10.75
N ILE A 227 6.87 8.24 -10.80
CA ILE A 227 8.07 7.78 -11.52
C ILE A 227 7.70 6.82 -12.65
N GLY A 228 8.71 6.50 -13.47
CA GLY A 228 8.54 5.66 -14.65
C GLY A 228 7.96 6.40 -15.84
N LYS A 229 8.00 5.77 -16.99
CA LYS A 229 7.52 6.35 -18.25
C LYS A 229 6.04 6.71 -18.17
N GLY A 230 5.75 8.00 -18.16
CA GLY A 230 4.37 8.52 -18.04
C GLY A 230 3.74 8.25 -16.67
N GLY A 231 4.54 8.06 -15.63
CA GLY A 231 4.05 7.81 -14.27
C GLY A 231 3.56 6.37 -14.02
N ARG A 232 4.01 5.38 -14.81
CA ARG A 232 3.52 4.00 -14.70
C ARG A 232 4.11 3.19 -13.54
N GLY A 233 4.99 3.80 -12.75
CA GLY A 233 5.57 3.20 -11.55
C GLY A 233 6.96 2.63 -11.73
N THR A 234 7.43 1.90 -10.71
CA THR A 234 8.83 1.46 -10.57
C THR A 234 9.25 0.46 -11.65
N ALA A 235 8.39 -0.48 -12.01
CA ALA A 235 8.71 -1.43 -13.09
C ALA A 235 9.01 -0.71 -14.41
N SER A 236 8.20 0.30 -14.73
CA SER A 236 8.37 1.12 -15.94
C SER A 236 9.59 2.02 -15.91
N GLU A 237 10.05 2.45 -14.73
CA GLU A 237 11.28 3.23 -14.57
C GLU A 237 12.50 2.45 -15.10
N PHE A 238 12.52 1.16 -14.85
CA PHE A 238 13.60 0.27 -15.27
C PHE A 238 13.33 -0.50 -16.58
N GLY A 239 12.19 -0.28 -17.23
CA GLY A 239 11.79 -1.01 -18.45
C GLY A 239 11.46 -2.48 -18.18
N LEU A 240 11.00 -2.80 -16.96
CA LEU A 240 10.69 -4.15 -16.48
C LEU A 240 9.17 -4.41 -16.39
N ASP A 241 8.37 -3.69 -17.18
CA ASP A 241 6.91 -3.78 -17.15
C ASP A 241 6.39 -5.22 -17.31
N ASN A 242 7.10 -6.06 -18.08
CA ASN A 242 6.73 -7.44 -18.35
C ASN A 242 7.42 -8.45 -17.42
N ASP A 243 8.37 -8.01 -16.61
CA ASP A 243 9.21 -8.87 -15.78
C ASP A 243 8.78 -8.90 -14.30
N VAL A 244 8.06 -7.88 -13.86
CA VAL A 244 7.38 -7.85 -12.54
C VAL A 244 6.04 -8.54 -12.69
N ASP A 245 5.71 -9.51 -11.82
CA ASP A 245 4.48 -10.29 -11.95
C ASP A 245 3.26 -9.51 -11.47
N LEU A 246 3.34 -8.88 -10.30
CA LEU A 246 2.24 -8.16 -9.68
C LEU A 246 2.63 -6.76 -9.21
N ILE A 247 1.74 -5.82 -9.41
CA ILE A 247 1.83 -4.44 -8.91
C ILE A 247 0.63 -4.19 -8.01
N ILE A 248 0.85 -3.71 -6.79
CA ILE A 248 -0.22 -3.15 -5.95
C ILE A 248 -0.04 -1.66 -5.79
N CYS A 249 -1.15 -0.95 -5.59
CA CYS A 249 -1.12 0.50 -5.39
C CYS A 249 -2.30 0.97 -4.54
N THR A 250 -2.17 2.19 -3.98
CA THR A 250 -3.26 2.89 -3.30
C THR A 250 -3.72 4.11 -4.11
N PHE A 251 -5.00 4.47 -3.99
CA PHE A 251 -5.54 5.71 -4.56
C PHE A 251 -5.41 6.91 -3.61
N SER A 252 -5.07 6.68 -2.35
CA SER A 252 -5.06 7.70 -1.30
C SER A 252 -3.90 8.71 -1.39
N LYS A 253 -3.05 8.58 -2.37
CA LYS A 253 -1.91 9.46 -2.62
C LYS A 253 -2.08 10.19 -3.97
N THR A 254 -1.41 9.74 -5.01
CA THR A 254 -1.41 10.36 -6.35
C THR A 254 -2.81 10.57 -6.93
N LEU A 255 -3.71 9.59 -6.79
CA LEU A 255 -5.08 9.68 -7.34
C LEU A 255 -6.06 10.45 -6.44
N ALA A 256 -5.62 10.95 -5.29
CA ALA A 256 -6.41 11.81 -4.40
C ALA A 256 -7.80 11.24 -4.03
N SER A 257 -7.91 9.92 -3.87
CA SER A 257 -9.17 9.21 -3.63
C SER A 257 -9.00 8.13 -2.57
N LEU A 258 -10.03 7.36 -2.31
CA LEU A 258 -9.99 6.17 -1.47
C LEU A 258 -10.05 4.94 -2.35
N GLY A 259 -9.22 3.94 -2.06
CA GLY A 259 -9.17 2.70 -2.80
C GLY A 259 -7.75 2.18 -3.00
N GLY A 260 -7.65 1.11 -3.76
CA GLY A 260 -6.41 0.51 -4.22
C GLY A 260 -6.67 -0.52 -5.30
N PHE A 261 -5.62 -1.04 -5.89
CA PHE A 261 -5.72 -2.09 -6.89
C PHE A 261 -4.52 -3.02 -6.86
N VAL A 262 -4.71 -4.19 -7.45
CA VAL A 262 -3.64 -5.08 -7.94
C VAL A 262 -3.76 -5.19 -9.45
N ALA A 263 -2.65 -5.31 -10.11
CA ALA A 263 -2.57 -5.62 -11.54
C ALA A 263 -1.42 -6.57 -11.83
#